data_f762b1489172c2c7b108f85300df24a5
#
_entry.id   f762b1489172c2c7b108f85300df24a5
#
_cell.length_a   1.000
_cell.length_b   1.000
_cell.length_c   1.000
_cell.angle_alpha   90.00
_cell.angle_beta   90.00
_cell.angle_gamma   90.00
#
_symmetry.space_group_name_H-M   'P 1'
#
loop_
_entity.id
_entity.type
_entity.pdbx_description
1 polymer ?
#
loop_
_entity_poly.entity_id
_entity_poly.type
_entity_poly.pdbx_seq_one_letter_code
_entity_poly.pdbx_strand_id
1 'polypeptide(L)'
;LTTESVVSVSPHFFEWASLARPAIGSLFGKSLHMWQNATRELIGLPKDQPIVMVGHQPTLFHPGILSKFIAARRVADEIGGIVVFLVVDHHIGPADELQRPIEGEHLSIDTIKLTNLDSTIAMKDQEPVVVHADIEPFSTALHQPKSENAAMQFAFALQEMMLPYVSLDQVLPASSLMQTEFVNSVVDEMMINTTPCLDAYNASAEMFPSVGIQTLKSSELPVWQGPRNDRTIQGNADLRPRAILLTLIARLVACDLFVHGTGGMHYDQCMESWCKQWLGVTPCEAVLSSATMRLPLCQKSFTDARRDYFSPPGLEKQKREYLDAIERAAYKSTERQSAFVEMRRWTSEIQMPFPRTQLLLNDSIAQKRDWAFPLYSHQQLMSLVRGIQHY
;
A
#
# COMPACT_ATOMS: atom_id res chain seq x y z
N LEU A 1 10.57 -19.82 13.60
CA LEU A 1 11.01 -18.80 12.64
C LEU A 1 10.48 -17.46 13.14
N THR A 2 11.34 -16.63 13.76
CA THR A 2 11.01 -15.24 14.09
C THR A 2 10.92 -14.48 12.76
N THR A 3 9.71 -14.13 12.36
CA THR A 3 9.48 -13.22 11.23
C THR A 3 9.88 -11.82 11.69
N GLU A 4 11.15 -11.44 11.47
CA GLU A 4 11.58 -10.07 11.70
C GLU A 4 10.86 -9.15 10.72
N SER A 5 10.21 -8.11 11.26
CA SER A 5 9.68 -7.02 10.46
C SER A 5 10.86 -6.16 9.98
N VAL A 6 11.01 -6.02 8.66
CA VAL A 6 11.99 -5.06 8.10
C VAL A 6 11.24 -3.74 7.88
N VAL A 7 11.58 -2.75 8.68
CA VAL A 7 11.06 -1.38 8.56
C VAL A 7 11.97 -0.56 7.66
N SER A 8 11.40 0.32 6.85
CA SER A 8 12.11 1.26 5.99
C SER A 8 11.53 2.66 6.18
N VAL A 9 12.35 3.63 6.49
CA VAL A 9 11.98 5.05 6.61
C VAL A 9 12.92 5.92 5.79
N SER A 10 12.42 7.04 5.24
CA SER A 10 13.22 8.02 4.51
C SER A 10 12.55 9.40 4.56
N PRO A 11 13.29 10.48 4.84
CA PRO A 11 14.66 10.49 5.38
C PRO A 11 14.73 9.83 6.75
N HIS A 12 15.87 9.92 7.43
CA HIS A 12 16.01 9.31 8.77
C HIS A 12 14.97 9.91 9.74
N PHE A 13 14.40 9.09 10.61
CA PHE A 13 13.22 9.46 11.40
C PHE A 13 13.44 10.71 12.28
N PHE A 14 14.65 10.92 12.82
CA PHE A 14 14.96 12.10 13.64
C PHE A 14 14.81 13.44 12.89
N GLU A 15 14.78 13.43 11.57
CA GLU A 15 14.60 14.64 10.75
C GLU A 15 13.11 15.04 10.63
N TRP A 16 12.18 14.10 10.83
CA TRP A 16 10.76 14.28 10.53
C TRP A 16 10.11 15.43 11.30
N ALA A 17 10.45 15.56 12.61
CA ALA A 17 9.94 16.66 13.42
C ALA A 17 10.35 18.05 12.87
N SER A 18 11.53 18.18 12.31
CA SER A 18 12.01 19.42 11.70
C SER A 18 11.41 19.69 10.32
N LEU A 19 10.98 18.63 9.61
CA LEU A 19 10.36 18.70 8.29
C LEU A 19 8.86 19.00 8.37
N ALA A 20 8.22 18.75 9.51
CA ALA A 20 6.80 19.00 9.73
C ALA A 20 6.48 20.51 9.76
N ARG A 21 6.36 21.12 8.59
CA ARG A 21 6.10 22.55 8.40
C ARG A 21 5.11 22.78 7.27
N PRO A 22 4.17 23.76 7.42
CA PRO A 22 3.21 24.06 6.37
C PRO A 22 3.92 24.58 5.11
N ALA A 23 3.28 24.39 3.95
CA ALA A 23 3.72 24.98 2.70
C ALA A 23 3.68 26.52 2.79
N ILE A 24 4.66 27.20 2.19
CA ILE A 24 4.80 28.66 2.21
C ILE A 24 4.72 29.20 0.78
N GLY A 25 4.13 30.37 0.62
CA GLY A 25 4.00 31.05 -0.67
C GLY A 25 2.65 31.74 -0.83
N SER A 26 2.31 32.07 -2.08
CA SER A 26 1.02 32.69 -2.42
C SER A 26 0.50 32.09 -3.72
N LEU A 27 -0.80 31.81 -3.78
CA LEU A 27 -1.53 31.32 -4.95
C LEU A 27 -2.87 32.05 -5.06
N PHE A 28 -3.31 32.30 -6.28
CA PHE A 28 -4.63 32.90 -6.55
C PHE A 28 -4.91 34.17 -5.73
N GLY A 29 -3.90 35.05 -5.58
CA GLY A 29 -4.01 36.33 -4.87
C GLY A 29 -4.05 36.26 -3.34
N LYS A 30 -3.94 35.06 -2.73
CA LYS A 30 -3.90 34.86 -1.27
C LYS A 30 -2.62 34.11 -0.86
N SER A 31 -2.14 34.35 0.38
CA SER A 31 -1.06 33.54 0.92
C SER A 31 -1.51 32.08 1.16
N LEU A 32 -0.59 31.11 1.06
CA LEU A 32 -0.91 29.70 1.40
C LEU A 32 -1.39 29.58 2.85
N HIS A 33 -0.87 30.37 3.77
CA HIS A 33 -1.36 30.40 5.16
C HIS A 33 -2.85 30.78 5.25
N MET A 34 -3.33 31.74 4.46
CA MET A 34 -4.77 32.07 4.42
C MET A 34 -5.60 30.92 3.85
N TRP A 35 -5.10 30.26 2.80
CA TRP A 35 -5.73 29.08 2.22
C TRP A 35 -5.76 27.90 3.19
N GLN A 36 -4.67 27.64 3.92
CA GLN A 36 -4.58 26.61 4.94
C GLN A 36 -5.62 26.83 6.05
N ASN A 37 -5.71 28.04 6.58
CA ASN A 37 -6.67 28.37 7.63
C ASN A 37 -8.12 28.20 7.16
N ALA A 38 -8.46 28.70 5.98
CA ALA A 38 -9.81 28.59 5.43
C ALA A 38 -10.19 27.14 5.10
N THR A 39 -9.24 26.38 4.51
CA THR A 39 -9.44 24.97 4.19
C THR A 39 -9.62 24.15 5.46
N ARG A 40 -8.69 24.26 6.42
CA ARG A 40 -8.73 23.50 7.68
C ARG A 40 -10.01 23.79 8.47
N GLU A 41 -10.42 25.04 8.56
CA GLU A 41 -11.70 25.43 9.20
C GLU A 41 -12.90 24.73 8.56
N LEU A 42 -13.00 24.76 7.23
CA LEU A 42 -14.13 24.18 6.51
C LEU A 42 -14.22 22.67 6.69
N ILE A 43 -13.07 21.96 6.69
CA ILE A 43 -13.02 20.50 6.82
C ILE A 43 -12.84 20.02 8.27
N GLY A 44 -12.94 20.92 9.25
CA GLY A 44 -12.89 20.59 10.67
C GLY A 44 -11.50 20.20 11.21
N LEU A 45 -10.42 20.63 10.55
CA LEU A 45 -9.05 20.42 11.04
C LEU A 45 -8.58 21.58 11.92
N PRO A 46 -7.71 21.35 12.92
CA PRO A 46 -7.15 22.43 13.74
C PRO A 46 -6.25 23.35 12.90
N LYS A 47 -6.27 24.66 13.25
CA LYS A 47 -5.42 25.67 12.63
C LYS A 47 -4.07 25.82 13.32
N ASP A 48 -4.06 25.60 14.63
CA ASP A 48 -2.93 25.92 15.52
C ASP A 48 -2.13 24.69 15.98
N GLN A 49 -2.44 23.51 15.43
CA GLN A 49 -1.71 22.27 15.70
C GLN A 49 -1.10 21.70 14.41
N PRO A 50 0.13 21.19 14.48
CA PRO A 50 0.72 20.49 13.33
C PRO A 50 -0.12 19.27 12.94
N ILE A 51 -0.26 19.05 11.62
CA ILE A 51 -1.05 17.95 11.06
C ILE A 51 -0.13 17.01 10.30
N VAL A 52 -0.03 15.77 10.78
CA VAL A 52 0.64 14.67 10.09
C VAL A 52 -0.42 13.83 9.37
N MET A 53 -0.37 13.79 8.05
CA MET A 53 -1.42 13.16 7.24
C MET A 53 -0.93 11.87 6.59
N VAL A 54 -1.80 10.86 6.58
CA VAL A 54 -1.57 9.57 5.91
C VAL A 54 -2.70 9.32 4.93
N GLY A 55 -2.41 9.26 3.63
CA GLY A 55 -3.41 8.96 2.60
C GLY A 55 -3.46 7.46 2.27
N HIS A 56 -4.66 6.90 2.18
CA HIS A 56 -4.89 5.56 1.65
C HIS A 56 -6.34 5.34 1.19
N GLN A 57 -6.54 4.36 0.31
CA GLN A 57 -7.87 3.86 -0.03
C GLN A 57 -8.49 3.14 1.18
N PRO A 58 -9.82 3.19 1.34
CA PRO A 58 -10.52 2.46 2.40
C PRO A 58 -10.65 0.97 2.03
N THR A 59 -9.52 0.29 1.88
CA THR A 59 -9.41 -1.13 1.51
C THR A 59 -8.58 -1.85 2.54
N LEU A 60 -8.71 -3.16 2.63
CA LEU A 60 -7.83 -3.96 3.47
C LEU A 60 -6.39 -3.85 2.98
N PHE A 61 -5.47 -3.57 3.89
CA PHE A 61 -4.07 -3.31 3.54
C PHE A 61 -3.07 -4.10 4.40
N HIS A 62 -1.87 -4.23 3.89
CA HIS A 62 -0.77 -4.98 4.51
C HIS A 62 -0.02 -4.16 5.59
N PRO A 63 0.79 -4.80 6.46
CA PRO A 63 1.53 -4.14 7.54
C PRO A 63 2.43 -2.98 7.09
N GLY A 64 2.90 -2.99 5.84
CA GLY A 64 3.66 -1.86 5.27
C GLY A 64 2.86 -0.57 5.12
N ILE A 65 1.52 -0.65 5.02
CA ILE A 65 0.65 0.52 5.09
C ILE A 65 0.39 0.90 6.55
N LEU A 66 0.16 -0.07 7.43
CA LEU A 66 0.01 0.18 8.87
C LEU A 66 1.23 0.93 9.43
N SER A 67 2.44 0.63 8.95
CA SER A 67 3.67 1.31 9.38
C SER A 67 3.63 2.83 9.18
N LYS A 68 2.92 3.33 8.14
CA LYS A 68 2.75 4.77 7.90
C LYS A 68 2.01 5.44 9.05
N PHE A 69 0.92 4.82 9.51
CA PHE A 69 0.10 5.36 10.60
C PHE A 69 0.86 5.34 11.94
N ILE A 70 1.60 4.26 12.21
CA ILE A 70 2.43 4.16 13.42
C ILE A 70 3.54 5.23 13.40
N ALA A 71 4.22 5.41 12.28
CA ALA A 71 5.26 6.42 12.13
C ALA A 71 4.68 7.85 12.21
N ALA A 72 3.51 8.10 11.59
CA ALA A 72 2.80 9.36 11.70
C ALA A 72 2.43 9.70 13.15
N ARG A 73 1.93 8.72 13.92
CA ARG A 73 1.59 8.93 15.34
C ARG A 73 2.83 9.30 16.15
N ARG A 74 3.94 8.59 15.93
CA ARG A 74 5.18 8.87 16.64
C ARG A 74 5.68 10.30 16.41
N VAL A 75 5.73 10.77 15.16
CA VAL A 75 6.17 12.15 14.89
C VAL A 75 5.15 13.18 15.37
N ALA A 76 3.84 12.90 15.24
CA ALA A 76 2.80 13.79 15.75
C ALA A 76 2.90 13.95 17.27
N ASP A 77 3.16 12.89 18.03
CA ASP A 77 3.39 12.97 19.47
C ASP A 77 4.64 13.82 19.82
N GLU A 78 5.70 13.71 19.02
CA GLU A 78 6.93 14.48 19.22
C GLU A 78 6.72 15.98 19.00
N ILE A 79 5.91 16.37 18.01
CA ILE A 79 5.67 17.78 17.67
C ILE A 79 4.41 18.39 18.29
N GLY A 80 3.68 17.63 19.12
CA GLY A 80 2.40 18.07 19.69
C GLY A 80 1.28 18.22 18.66
N GLY A 81 1.36 17.44 17.58
CA GLY A 81 0.42 17.47 16.45
C GLY A 81 -0.66 16.38 16.52
N ILE A 82 -1.45 16.30 15.45
CA ILE A 82 -2.48 15.28 15.25
C ILE A 82 -2.17 14.41 14.03
N VAL A 83 -2.73 13.18 14.04
CA VAL A 83 -2.69 12.25 12.90
C VAL A 83 -4.03 12.22 12.20
N VAL A 84 -4.03 12.52 10.90
CA VAL A 84 -5.22 12.51 10.05
C VAL A 84 -5.11 11.39 9.01
N PHE A 85 -6.10 10.51 8.97
CA PHE A 85 -6.26 9.55 7.89
C PHE A 85 -7.05 10.19 6.74
N LEU A 86 -6.38 10.53 5.65
CA LEU A 86 -7.00 11.00 4.41
C LEU A 86 -7.49 9.78 3.62
N VAL A 87 -8.79 9.57 3.61
CA VAL A 87 -9.45 8.46 2.93
C VAL A 87 -9.69 8.80 1.47
N VAL A 88 -9.14 8.00 0.54
CA VAL A 88 -9.45 8.12 -0.89
C VAL A 88 -10.83 7.51 -1.14
N ASP A 89 -11.87 8.23 -0.73
CA ASP A 89 -13.26 7.76 -0.67
C ASP A 89 -13.92 7.52 -2.04
N HIS A 90 -13.37 8.12 -3.10
CA HIS A 90 -13.75 7.91 -4.50
C HIS A 90 -13.05 6.68 -5.13
N HIS A 91 -12.49 5.78 -4.31
CA HIS A 91 -11.89 4.54 -4.78
C HIS A 91 -12.92 3.64 -5.49
N ILE A 92 -12.50 3.04 -6.62
CA ILE A 92 -13.23 2.03 -7.38
C ILE A 92 -12.36 0.77 -7.40
N GLY A 93 -12.96 -0.38 -7.13
CA GLY A 93 -12.28 -1.66 -7.13
C GLY A 93 -12.73 -2.60 -6.00
N PRO A 94 -12.17 -3.79 -5.91
CA PRO A 94 -12.56 -4.83 -4.94
C PRO A 94 -12.01 -4.51 -3.54
N ALA A 95 -12.61 -3.54 -2.85
CA ALA A 95 -12.19 -3.11 -1.51
C ALA A 95 -12.57 -4.11 -0.41
N ASP A 96 -13.55 -4.96 -0.67
CA ASP A 96 -14.16 -5.92 0.26
C ASP A 96 -13.67 -7.38 0.07
N GLU A 97 -12.61 -7.59 -0.70
CA GLU A 97 -12.02 -8.91 -0.90
C GLU A 97 -10.89 -9.16 0.11
N LEU A 98 -11.05 -10.19 0.92
CA LEU A 98 -10.02 -10.71 1.82
C LEU A 98 -9.33 -11.91 1.19
N GLN A 99 -8.07 -11.76 0.84
CA GLN A 99 -7.21 -12.89 0.49
C GLN A 99 -6.58 -13.44 1.76
N ARG A 100 -6.66 -14.78 1.94
CA ARG A 100 -6.00 -15.47 3.04
C ARG A 100 -5.28 -16.73 2.54
N PRO A 101 -4.16 -17.13 3.16
CA PRO A 101 -3.51 -18.39 2.84
C PRO A 101 -4.32 -19.55 3.45
N ILE A 102 -4.40 -20.65 2.70
CA ILE A 102 -4.91 -21.93 3.19
C ILE A 102 -3.73 -22.90 3.25
N GLU A 103 -3.47 -23.41 4.45
CA GLU A 103 -2.45 -24.40 4.71
C GLU A 103 -3.04 -25.82 4.60
N GLY A 104 -2.39 -26.68 3.81
CA GLY A 104 -2.76 -28.07 3.59
C GLY A 104 -1.53 -28.83 3.11
N GLU A 105 -1.72 -29.88 2.29
CA GLU A 105 -0.61 -30.53 1.61
C GLU A 105 0.19 -29.54 0.76
N HIS A 106 -0.52 -28.57 0.18
CA HIS A 106 0.04 -27.44 -0.55
C HIS A 106 -0.59 -26.14 -0.08
N LEU A 107 0.16 -25.02 -0.22
CA LEU A 107 -0.40 -23.71 0.00
C LEU A 107 -1.32 -23.30 -1.16
N SER A 108 -2.42 -22.68 -0.82
CA SER A 108 -3.34 -22.03 -1.77
C SER A 108 -3.82 -20.70 -1.22
N ILE A 109 -4.42 -19.89 -2.07
CA ILE A 109 -5.03 -18.61 -1.68
C ILE A 109 -6.54 -18.77 -1.79
N ASP A 110 -7.24 -18.46 -0.70
CA ASP A 110 -8.68 -18.30 -0.66
C ASP A 110 -9.00 -16.80 -0.73
N THR A 111 -10.01 -16.43 -1.51
CA THR A 111 -10.49 -15.05 -1.63
C THR A 111 -11.94 -15.00 -1.19
N ILE A 112 -12.20 -14.26 -0.13
CA ILE A 112 -13.50 -14.15 0.47
C ILE A 112 -14.04 -12.74 0.23
N LYS A 113 -15.25 -12.65 -0.32
CA LYS A 113 -15.97 -11.40 -0.43
C LYS A 113 -16.71 -11.14 0.88
N LEU A 114 -16.38 -10.02 1.55
CA LEU A 114 -16.90 -9.70 2.89
C LEU A 114 -18.29 -9.06 2.85
N THR A 115 -18.60 -8.34 1.77
CA THR A 115 -19.82 -7.53 1.66
C THR A 115 -20.45 -7.61 0.26
N ASN A 116 -21.49 -6.81 0.02
CA ASN A 116 -22.13 -6.65 -1.29
C ASN A 116 -21.65 -5.41 -2.06
N LEU A 117 -20.44 -4.91 -1.79
CA LEU A 117 -19.87 -3.74 -2.47
C LEU A 117 -19.85 -3.93 -4.00
N ASP A 118 -20.29 -2.91 -4.74
CA ASP A 118 -20.14 -2.84 -6.20
C ASP A 118 -18.77 -2.23 -6.53
N SER A 119 -17.85 -3.06 -7.00
CA SER A 119 -16.48 -2.64 -7.36
C SER A 119 -16.39 -1.77 -8.62
N THR A 120 -17.51 -1.45 -9.28
CA THR A 120 -17.56 -0.60 -10.49
C THR A 120 -18.02 0.83 -10.19
N ILE A 121 -18.43 1.11 -8.97
CA ILE A 121 -18.90 2.42 -8.49
C ILE A 121 -17.99 2.88 -7.37
N ALA A 122 -17.69 4.19 -7.31
CA ALA A 122 -16.89 4.73 -6.24
C ALA A 122 -17.55 4.53 -4.87
N MET A 123 -16.75 4.14 -3.88
CA MET A 123 -17.25 3.75 -2.57
C MET A 123 -18.04 4.85 -1.85
N LYS A 124 -17.68 6.13 -2.07
CA LYS A 124 -18.43 7.29 -1.50
C LYS A 124 -19.85 7.41 -2.04
N ASP A 125 -20.15 6.84 -3.21
CA ASP A 125 -21.48 6.93 -3.86
C ASP A 125 -22.34 5.68 -3.59
N GLN A 126 -21.88 4.81 -2.70
CA GLN A 126 -22.61 3.64 -2.27
C GLN A 126 -23.06 3.81 -0.81
N GLU A 127 -24.28 3.42 -0.53
CA GLU A 127 -24.78 3.29 0.85
C GLU A 127 -23.87 2.34 1.65
N PRO A 128 -23.85 2.43 2.97
CA PRO A 128 -23.15 1.47 3.81
C PRO A 128 -23.57 0.03 3.45
N VAL A 129 -22.57 -0.83 3.27
CA VAL A 129 -22.77 -2.18 2.74
C VAL A 129 -23.16 -3.17 3.83
N VAL A 130 -23.85 -4.26 3.42
CA VAL A 130 -24.19 -5.36 4.30
C VAL A 130 -23.02 -6.35 4.37
N VAL A 131 -22.67 -6.75 5.58
CA VAL A 131 -21.61 -7.74 5.83
C VAL A 131 -22.21 -9.15 5.69
N HIS A 132 -21.62 -9.98 4.84
CA HIS A 132 -22.07 -11.33 4.56
C HIS A 132 -21.17 -12.42 5.15
N ALA A 133 -19.88 -12.13 5.31
CA ALA A 133 -18.92 -13.08 5.83
C ALA A 133 -18.76 -12.90 7.35
N ASP A 134 -18.84 -14.00 8.09
CA ASP A 134 -18.55 -14.05 9.52
C ASP A 134 -17.05 -14.37 9.72
N ILE A 135 -16.21 -13.37 9.53
CA ILE A 135 -14.76 -13.50 9.62
C ILE A 135 -14.20 -12.37 10.50
N GLU A 136 -13.85 -12.72 11.72
CA GLU A 136 -13.25 -11.79 12.65
C GLU A 136 -11.77 -11.45 12.30
N PRO A 137 -11.35 -10.20 12.56
CA PRO A 137 -12.09 -9.08 13.16
C PRO A 137 -12.88 -8.23 12.15
N PHE A 138 -12.91 -8.61 10.89
CA PHE A 138 -13.50 -7.80 9.80
C PHE A 138 -15.01 -7.64 9.93
N SER A 139 -15.71 -8.73 10.25
CA SER A 139 -17.17 -8.71 10.38
C SER A 139 -17.62 -7.76 11.49
N THR A 140 -17.02 -7.86 12.68
CA THR A 140 -17.31 -6.96 13.80
C THR A 140 -16.98 -5.51 13.46
N ALA A 141 -15.81 -5.23 12.88
CA ALA A 141 -15.41 -3.88 12.54
C ALA A 141 -16.30 -3.22 11.47
N LEU A 142 -16.75 -3.98 10.47
CA LEU A 142 -17.64 -3.48 9.42
C LEU A 142 -19.11 -3.29 9.87
N HIS A 143 -19.53 -3.91 10.96
CA HIS A 143 -20.84 -3.70 11.55
C HIS A 143 -20.97 -2.37 12.34
N GLN A 144 -19.92 -1.55 12.36
CA GLN A 144 -19.92 -0.27 13.09
C GLN A 144 -21.08 0.64 12.69
N PRO A 145 -21.67 1.36 13.66
CA PRO A 145 -22.89 2.11 13.40
C PRO A 145 -22.62 3.40 12.61
N LYS A 146 -23.55 3.72 11.71
CA LYS A 146 -23.78 5.02 11.08
C LYS A 146 -22.58 5.65 10.37
N SER A 147 -22.18 5.00 9.29
CA SER A 147 -21.38 5.65 8.25
C SER A 147 -22.30 6.30 7.22
N GLU A 148 -21.87 7.40 6.62
CA GLU A 148 -22.61 8.10 5.58
C GLU A 148 -22.64 7.30 4.26
N ASN A 149 -21.58 6.51 4.03
CA ASN A 149 -21.39 5.72 2.80
C ASN A 149 -20.43 4.55 3.04
N ALA A 150 -20.27 3.68 2.04
CA ALA A 150 -19.38 2.52 2.12
C ALA A 150 -17.92 2.90 2.37
N ALA A 151 -17.41 4.00 1.79
CA ALA A 151 -16.02 4.42 1.99
C ALA A 151 -15.73 4.73 3.46
N MET A 152 -16.61 5.48 4.11
CA MET A 152 -16.47 5.84 5.52
C MET A 152 -16.71 4.64 6.44
N GLN A 153 -17.60 3.71 6.07
CA GLN A 153 -17.78 2.45 6.81
C GLN A 153 -16.47 1.66 6.86
N PHE A 154 -15.82 1.47 5.71
CA PHE A 154 -14.53 0.77 5.66
C PHE A 154 -13.41 1.54 6.36
N ALA A 155 -13.38 2.86 6.23
CA ALA A 155 -12.37 3.68 6.91
C ALA A 155 -12.47 3.59 8.44
N PHE A 156 -13.67 3.64 9.00
CA PHE A 156 -13.88 3.48 10.44
C PHE A 156 -13.60 2.05 10.91
N ALA A 157 -13.96 1.03 10.10
CA ALA A 157 -13.57 -0.34 10.40
C ALA A 157 -12.05 -0.52 10.45
N LEU A 158 -11.31 0.08 9.50
CA LEU A 158 -9.85 0.08 9.51
C LEU A 158 -9.29 0.81 10.73
N GLN A 159 -9.86 1.97 11.10
CA GLN A 159 -9.46 2.70 12.28
C GLN A 159 -9.61 1.85 13.55
N GLU A 160 -10.73 1.15 13.71
CA GLU A 160 -10.95 0.27 14.85
C GLU A 160 -9.98 -0.90 14.89
N MET A 161 -9.75 -1.56 13.76
CA MET A 161 -8.77 -2.65 13.69
C MET A 161 -7.33 -2.18 13.94
N MET A 162 -7.02 -0.90 13.65
CA MET A 162 -5.71 -0.30 13.95
C MET A 162 -5.56 0.14 15.41
N LEU A 163 -6.65 0.38 16.14
CA LEU A 163 -6.63 0.97 17.49
C LEU A 163 -5.68 0.28 18.48
N PRO A 164 -5.49 -1.07 18.46
CA PRO A 164 -4.53 -1.73 19.34
C PRO A 164 -3.05 -1.38 19.07
N TYR A 165 -2.75 -0.76 17.94
CA TYR A 165 -1.39 -0.48 17.45
C TYR A 165 -1.12 1.01 17.28
N VAL A 166 -2.14 1.79 16.92
CA VAL A 166 -2.04 3.23 16.66
C VAL A 166 -3.41 3.89 16.79
N SER A 167 -3.46 5.03 17.47
CA SER A 167 -4.63 5.92 17.53
C SER A 167 -4.55 6.98 16.44
N LEU A 168 -5.69 7.27 15.81
CA LEU A 168 -5.87 8.35 14.85
C LEU A 168 -6.77 9.42 15.46
N ASP A 169 -6.43 10.68 15.26
CA ASP A 169 -7.22 11.79 15.80
C ASP A 169 -8.42 12.12 14.91
N GLN A 170 -8.25 11.96 13.58
CA GLN A 170 -9.32 12.24 12.63
C GLN A 170 -9.26 11.34 11.39
N VAL A 171 -10.43 11.02 10.85
CA VAL A 171 -10.63 10.36 9.55
C VAL A 171 -11.31 11.37 8.62
N LEU A 172 -10.67 11.70 7.50
CA LEU A 172 -11.09 12.74 6.58
C LEU A 172 -11.32 12.18 5.17
N PRO A 173 -12.54 12.21 4.60
CA PRO A 173 -12.73 11.84 3.20
C PRO A 173 -12.11 12.84 2.25
N ALA A 174 -11.45 12.36 1.18
CA ALA A 174 -10.81 13.21 0.18
C ALA A 174 -11.81 14.12 -0.55
N SER A 175 -13.07 13.69 -0.66
CA SER A 175 -14.17 14.51 -1.21
C SER A 175 -14.43 15.80 -0.43
N SER A 176 -14.13 15.86 0.87
CA SER A 176 -14.23 17.10 1.66
C SER A 176 -13.28 18.19 1.15
N LEU A 177 -12.06 17.81 0.73
CA LEU A 177 -11.10 18.75 0.16
C LEU A 177 -11.62 19.39 -1.12
N MET A 178 -12.37 18.63 -1.94
CA MET A 178 -12.93 19.12 -3.20
C MET A 178 -14.01 20.19 -3.04
N GLN A 179 -14.54 20.37 -1.83
CA GLN A 179 -15.56 21.36 -1.52
C GLN A 179 -14.95 22.72 -1.08
N THR A 180 -13.65 22.82 -0.97
CA THR A 180 -12.96 24.01 -0.46
C THR A 180 -12.79 25.09 -1.53
N GLU A 181 -12.79 26.36 -1.11
CA GLU A 181 -12.54 27.50 -2.00
C GLU A 181 -11.16 27.40 -2.69
N PHE A 182 -10.17 26.87 -2.00
CA PHE A 182 -8.85 26.64 -2.57
C PHE A 182 -8.93 25.71 -3.78
N VAL A 183 -9.61 24.55 -3.64
CA VAL A 183 -9.73 23.58 -4.74
C VAL A 183 -10.57 24.14 -5.88
N ASN A 184 -11.62 24.90 -5.61
CA ASN A 184 -12.36 25.60 -6.65
C ASN A 184 -11.42 26.52 -7.45
N SER A 185 -10.55 27.30 -6.77
CA SER A 185 -9.57 28.16 -7.45
C SER A 185 -8.54 27.36 -8.26
N VAL A 186 -8.11 26.19 -7.78
CA VAL A 186 -7.22 25.26 -8.53
C VAL A 186 -7.93 24.74 -9.79
N VAL A 187 -9.18 24.33 -9.68
CA VAL A 187 -9.97 23.82 -10.81
C VAL A 187 -10.23 24.92 -11.84
N ASP A 188 -10.60 26.11 -11.39
CA ASP A 188 -10.81 27.27 -12.27
C ASP A 188 -9.51 27.60 -13.03
N GLU A 189 -8.35 27.61 -12.37
CA GLU A 189 -7.06 27.82 -13.00
C GLU A 189 -6.75 26.75 -14.05
N MET A 190 -7.04 25.47 -13.77
CA MET A 190 -6.88 24.37 -14.73
C MET A 190 -7.76 24.55 -15.97
N MET A 191 -8.97 25.08 -15.78
CA MET A 191 -9.92 25.28 -16.88
C MET A 191 -9.60 26.51 -17.72
N ILE A 192 -9.20 27.61 -17.07
CA ILE A 192 -8.87 28.88 -17.74
C ILE A 192 -7.51 28.76 -18.44
N ASN A 193 -6.52 28.18 -17.77
CA ASN A 193 -5.13 28.05 -18.22
C ASN A 193 -4.76 26.55 -18.43
N THR A 194 -5.58 25.84 -19.21
CA THR A 194 -5.46 24.38 -19.42
C THR A 194 -4.09 24.00 -19.98
N THR A 195 -3.59 24.68 -21.00
CA THR A 195 -2.33 24.32 -21.68
C THR A 195 -1.13 24.37 -20.74
N PRO A 196 -0.84 25.43 -19.95
CA PRO A 196 0.27 25.43 -19.00
C PRO A 196 0.17 24.34 -17.94
N CYS A 197 -1.03 24.02 -17.47
CA CYS A 197 -1.28 22.95 -16.51
C CYS A 197 -0.92 21.58 -17.11
N LEU A 198 -1.41 21.29 -18.32
CA LEU A 198 -1.18 20.00 -18.99
C LEU A 198 0.25 19.82 -19.45
N ASP A 199 0.89 20.88 -19.97
CA ASP A 199 2.28 20.81 -20.40
C ASP A 199 3.20 20.51 -19.21
N ALA A 200 3.00 21.20 -18.08
CA ALA A 200 3.74 20.93 -16.87
C ALA A 200 3.46 19.51 -16.30
N TYR A 201 2.20 19.05 -16.37
CA TYR A 201 1.82 17.70 -15.95
C TYR A 201 2.51 16.64 -16.79
N ASN A 202 2.39 16.75 -18.10
CA ASN A 202 2.93 15.78 -19.04
C ASN A 202 4.46 15.76 -19.02
N ALA A 203 5.11 16.94 -18.95
CA ALA A 203 6.56 17.02 -18.79
C ALA A 203 7.03 16.35 -17.48
N SER A 204 6.28 16.50 -16.38
CA SER A 204 6.59 15.84 -15.12
C SER A 204 6.38 14.33 -15.21
N ALA A 205 5.30 13.85 -15.85
CA ALA A 205 5.07 12.42 -16.05
C ALA A 205 6.17 11.77 -16.92
N GLU A 206 6.63 12.45 -17.95
CA GLU A 206 7.71 12.00 -18.84
C GLU A 206 9.08 12.01 -18.15
N MET A 207 9.32 12.94 -17.20
CA MET A 207 10.54 12.99 -16.39
C MET A 207 10.67 11.79 -15.45
N PHE A 208 9.56 11.21 -15.01
CA PHE A 208 9.51 10.08 -14.07
C PHE A 208 8.78 8.85 -14.67
N PRO A 209 9.25 8.26 -15.77
CA PRO A 209 8.53 7.20 -16.49
C PRO A 209 8.35 5.92 -15.66
N SER A 210 9.25 5.65 -14.71
CA SER A 210 9.18 4.49 -13.81
C SER A 210 8.00 4.54 -12.83
N VAL A 211 7.38 5.70 -12.65
CA VAL A 211 6.23 5.92 -11.78
C VAL A 211 4.93 5.40 -12.42
N GLY A 212 4.88 5.32 -13.75
CA GLY A 212 3.73 4.82 -14.48
C GLY A 212 2.54 5.80 -14.54
N ILE A 213 2.75 7.08 -14.25
CA ILE A 213 1.74 8.13 -14.46
C ILE A 213 1.56 8.35 -15.95
N GLN A 214 0.32 8.17 -16.42
CA GLN A 214 -0.01 8.40 -17.81
C GLN A 214 -0.13 9.90 -18.11
N THR A 215 0.39 10.34 -19.25
CA THR A 215 0.16 11.68 -19.77
C THR A 215 -1.32 11.92 -20.05
N LEU A 216 -1.73 13.19 -19.92
CA LEU A 216 -3.10 13.65 -20.17
C LEU A 216 -3.23 14.11 -21.61
N LYS A 217 -4.39 13.84 -22.23
CA LYS A 217 -4.76 14.39 -23.52
C LYS A 217 -5.19 15.85 -23.34
N SER A 218 -5.24 16.61 -24.43
CA SER A 218 -5.68 18.01 -24.42
C SER A 218 -7.13 18.22 -23.93
N SER A 219 -7.94 17.15 -23.94
CA SER A 219 -9.32 17.14 -23.43
C SER A 219 -9.46 16.61 -22.01
N GLU A 220 -8.37 16.25 -21.35
CA GLU A 220 -8.37 15.68 -19.99
C GLU A 220 -7.76 16.67 -18.99
N LEU A 221 -8.22 16.60 -17.75
CA LEU A 221 -7.61 17.26 -16.58
C LEU A 221 -7.20 16.22 -15.55
N PRO A 222 -6.37 16.57 -14.54
CA PRO A 222 -5.96 15.64 -13.49
C PRO A 222 -7.07 15.37 -12.46
N VAL A 223 -8.30 15.31 -12.91
CA VAL A 223 -9.50 14.97 -12.15
C VAL A 223 -10.29 13.85 -12.84
N TRP A 224 -11.16 13.23 -12.08
CA TRP A 224 -12.19 12.33 -12.54
C TRP A 224 -13.56 13.00 -12.36
N GLN A 225 -14.58 12.50 -13.04
CA GLN A 225 -15.94 12.96 -12.85
C GLN A 225 -16.91 11.80 -12.67
N GLY A 226 -17.91 12.00 -11.81
CA GLY A 226 -19.00 11.07 -11.62
C GLY A 226 -18.63 9.77 -10.88
N PRO A 227 -19.63 8.92 -10.60
CA PRO A 227 -19.50 7.76 -9.74
C PRO A 227 -18.61 6.64 -10.31
N ARG A 228 -18.27 6.70 -11.60
CA ARG A 228 -17.39 5.74 -12.28
C ARG A 228 -16.00 6.28 -12.60
N ASN A 229 -15.67 7.46 -12.05
CA ASN A 229 -14.39 8.13 -12.31
C ASN A 229 -14.11 8.31 -13.81
N ASP A 230 -15.05 8.94 -14.51
CA ASP A 230 -14.92 9.23 -15.94
C ASP A 230 -13.77 10.20 -16.20
N ARG A 231 -13.07 10.00 -17.31
CA ARG A 231 -11.95 10.86 -17.75
C ARG A 231 -12.42 12.14 -18.44
N THR A 232 -13.58 12.09 -19.07
CA THR A 232 -14.16 13.22 -19.80
C THR A 232 -14.94 14.08 -18.82
N ILE A 233 -14.59 15.35 -18.74
CA ILE A 233 -15.19 16.31 -17.81
C ILE A 233 -16.27 17.12 -18.51
N GLN A 234 -17.46 17.13 -17.92
CA GLN A 234 -18.62 17.89 -18.37
C GLN A 234 -19.04 18.88 -17.26
N GLY A 235 -18.38 20.06 -17.23
CA GLY A 235 -18.62 21.05 -16.18
C GLY A 235 -17.89 20.73 -14.85
N ASN A 236 -18.25 21.47 -13.78
CA ASN A 236 -17.53 21.44 -12.50
C ASN A 236 -18.18 20.56 -11.43
N ALA A 237 -19.28 19.88 -11.75
CA ALA A 237 -19.98 19.07 -10.77
C ALA A 237 -19.32 17.72 -10.56
N ASP A 238 -19.30 17.23 -9.30
CA ASP A 238 -18.81 15.92 -8.89
C ASP A 238 -17.39 15.58 -9.42
N LEU A 239 -16.49 16.55 -9.31
CA LEU A 239 -15.09 16.36 -9.63
C LEU A 239 -14.37 15.64 -8.48
N ARG A 240 -13.44 14.75 -8.84
CA ARG A 240 -12.67 13.91 -7.92
C ARG A 240 -11.20 13.99 -8.29
N PRO A 241 -10.28 14.17 -7.33
CA PRO A 241 -8.88 14.36 -7.65
C PRO A 241 -8.25 13.05 -8.11
N ARG A 242 -7.43 13.09 -9.15
CA ARG A 242 -6.49 11.99 -9.41
C ARG A 242 -5.39 12.01 -8.33
N ALA A 243 -4.68 10.88 -8.16
CA ALA A 243 -3.75 10.68 -7.06
C ALA A 243 -2.79 11.86 -6.82
N ILE A 244 -2.11 12.36 -7.86
CA ILE A 244 -1.14 13.45 -7.70
C ILE A 244 -1.80 14.80 -7.40
N LEU A 245 -3.01 15.04 -7.90
CA LEU A 245 -3.77 16.25 -7.54
C LEU A 245 -4.23 16.18 -6.08
N LEU A 246 -4.70 15.02 -5.61
CA LEU A 246 -5.10 14.84 -4.21
C LEU A 246 -3.93 15.13 -3.26
N THR A 247 -2.76 14.56 -3.55
CA THR A 247 -1.57 14.77 -2.73
C THR A 247 -1.10 16.23 -2.79
N LEU A 248 -1.16 16.87 -3.96
CA LEU A 248 -0.84 18.27 -4.12
C LEU A 248 -1.73 19.16 -3.23
N ILE A 249 -3.06 18.97 -3.30
CA ILE A 249 -4.02 19.73 -2.47
C ILE A 249 -3.73 19.49 -0.99
N ALA A 250 -3.63 18.23 -0.57
CA ALA A 250 -3.38 17.87 0.82
C ALA A 250 -2.11 18.53 1.38
N ARG A 251 -1.03 18.48 0.62
CA ARG A 251 0.29 19.01 1.01
C ARG A 251 0.42 20.53 0.89
N LEU A 252 -0.44 21.21 0.13
CA LEU A 252 -0.46 22.67 0.07
C LEU A 252 -1.29 23.28 1.19
N VAL A 253 -2.44 22.68 1.54
CA VAL A 253 -3.41 23.38 2.40
C VAL A 253 -3.96 22.57 3.57
N ALA A 254 -3.76 21.27 3.63
CA ALA A 254 -4.39 20.43 4.66
C ALA A 254 -3.42 19.89 5.73
N CYS A 255 -2.15 19.65 5.41
CA CYS A 255 -1.19 19.08 6.35
C CYS A 255 0.14 19.83 6.40
N ASP A 256 0.96 19.50 7.40
CA ASP A 256 2.30 20.04 7.62
C ASP A 256 3.39 18.99 7.34
N LEU A 257 3.01 17.70 7.34
CA LEU A 257 3.83 16.58 6.93
C LEU A 257 2.94 15.48 6.34
N PHE A 258 3.37 14.87 5.22
CA PHE A 258 2.65 13.78 4.60
C PHE A 258 3.46 12.47 4.66
N VAL A 259 2.86 11.38 5.15
CA VAL A 259 3.57 10.10 5.26
C VAL A 259 3.13 9.13 4.17
N HIS A 260 4.06 8.83 3.26
CA HIS A 260 3.88 7.87 2.18
C HIS A 260 4.40 6.46 2.51
N GLY A 261 3.92 5.48 1.75
CA GLY A 261 4.62 4.21 1.51
C GLY A 261 5.51 4.29 0.27
N THR A 262 6.21 3.21 -0.04
CA THR A 262 7.16 3.14 -1.18
C THR A 262 6.52 3.54 -2.52
N GLY A 263 5.29 3.12 -2.81
CA GLY A 263 4.59 3.51 -4.04
C GLY A 263 4.30 5.02 -4.08
N GLY A 264 3.80 5.59 -2.97
CA GLY A 264 3.42 7.01 -2.90
C GLY A 264 4.59 7.97 -3.10
N MET A 265 5.77 7.67 -2.52
CA MET A 265 6.97 8.52 -2.66
C MET A 265 7.41 8.71 -4.12
N HIS A 266 7.25 7.68 -4.96
CA HIS A 266 7.58 7.82 -6.38
C HIS A 266 6.60 8.75 -7.09
N TYR A 267 5.30 8.67 -6.76
CA TYR A 267 4.29 9.59 -7.31
C TYR A 267 4.53 11.05 -6.89
N ASP A 268 5.02 11.26 -5.68
CA ASP A 268 5.27 12.60 -5.14
C ASP A 268 6.36 13.37 -5.89
N GLN A 269 7.42 12.70 -6.33
CA GLN A 269 8.44 13.35 -7.16
C GLN A 269 7.85 13.97 -8.44
N CYS A 270 6.93 13.23 -9.08
CA CYS A 270 6.22 13.75 -10.25
C CYS A 270 5.27 14.89 -9.86
N MET A 271 4.53 14.78 -8.76
CA MET A 271 3.65 15.80 -8.25
C MET A 271 4.40 17.10 -7.89
N GLU A 272 5.52 17.01 -7.19
CA GLU A 272 6.34 18.16 -6.81
C GLU A 272 6.92 18.89 -8.02
N SER A 273 7.38 18.11 -9.03
CA SER A 273 7.84 18.66 -10.31
C SER A 273 6.70 19.42 -11.00
N TRP A 274 5.52 18.83 -11.09
CA TRP A 274 4.33 19.46 -11.67
C TRP A 274 3.90 20.72 -10.88
N CYS A 275 3.83 20.65 -9.56
CA CYS A 275 3.50 21.78 -8.70
C CYS A 275 4.44 22.96 -8.92
N LYS A 276 5.74 22.71 -8.95
CA LYS A 276 6.76 23.73 -9.16
C LYS A 276 6.69 24.36 -10.54
N GLN A 277 6.48 23.54 -11.59
CA GLN A 277 6.42 24.03 -12.98
C GLN A 277 5.14 24.82 -13.26
N TRP A 278 4.00 24.36 -12.73
CA TRP A 278 2.71 24.97 -12.99
C TRP A 278 2.36 26.10 -12.03
N LEU A 279 2.49 25.87 -10.72
CA LEU A 279 2.05 26.82 -9.68
C LEU A 279 3.19 27.67 -9.08
N GLY A 280 4.47 27.28 -9.29
CA GLY A 280 5.62 28.00 -8.78
C GLY A 280 5.83 27.93 -7.27
N VAL A 281 5.11 27.07 -6.55
CA VAL A 281 5.21 26.90 -5.09
C VAL A 281 5.71 25.50 -4.74
N THR A 282 6.16 25.34 -3.49
CA THR A 282 6.62 24.05 -2.96
C THR A 282 5.62 23.59 -1.89
N PRO A 283 5.07 22.37 -1.99
CA PRO A 283 4.20 21.80 -0.96
C PRO A 283 4.98 21.47 0.31
N CYS A 284 4.29 21.20 1.41
CA CYS A 284 4.93 20.68 2.63
C CYS A 284 5.66 19.34 2.35
N GLU A 285 6.60 18.97 3.23
CA GLU A 285 7.42 17.79 3.01
C GLU A 285 6.61 16.49 3.05
N ALA A 286 7.09 15.51 2.29
CA ALA A 286 6.63 14.14 2.37
C ALA A 286 7.77 13.21 2.82
N VAL A 287 7.41 12.23 3.63
CA VAL A 287 8.34 11.24 4.21
C VAL A 287 7.83 9.83 3.94
N LEU A 288 8.74 8.86 3.98
CA LEU A 288 8.43 7.46 3.70
C LEU A 288 8.47 6.63 4.96
N SER A 289 7.41 5.84 5.18
CA SER A 289 7.44 4.69 6.07
C SER A 289 6.82 3.48 5.38
N SER A 290 7.51 2.36 5.44
CA SER A 290 7.02 1.07 4.94
C SER A 290 7.58 -0.07 5.79
N ALA A 291 6.95 -1.24 5.72
CA ALA A 291 7.46 -2.44 6.35
C ALA A 291 7.21 -3.67 5.48
N THR A 292 8.11 -4.64 5.57
CA THR A 292 7.93 -5.97 5.01
C THR A 292 7.76 -6.97 6.14
N MET A 293 6.59 -7.63 6.15
CA MET A 293 6.29 -8.74 7.05
C MET A 293 5.77 -9.92 6.24
N ARG A 294 5.95 -11.12 6.74
CA ARG A 294 5.43 -12.35 6.15
C ARG A 294 4.67 -13.15 7.20
N LEU A 295 3.63 -13.85 6.76
CA LEU A 295 2.96 -14.81 7.62
C LEU A 295 3.87 -16.03 7.87
N PRO A 296 3.85 -16.61 9.09
CA PRO A 296 4.69 -17.76 9.44
C PRO A 296 4.09 -19.08 8.87
N LEU A 297 3.94 -19.15 7.55
CA LEU A 297 3.36 -20.31 6.88
C LEU A 297 4.33 -21.49 6.90
N CYS A 298 3.86 -22.64 7.39
CA CYS A 298 4.65 -23.85 7.55
C CYS A 298 4.81 -24.60 6.25
N GLN A 299 5.68 -24.12 5.35
CA GLN A 299 6.04 -24.84 4.14
C GLN A 299 7.55 -24.91 3.96
N LYS A 300 8.03 -26.03 3.42
CA LYS A 300 9.42 -26.13 3.00
C LYS A 300 9.68 -25.19 1.83
N SER A 301 10.81 -24.50 1.86
CA SER A 301 11.24 -23.72 0.71
C SER A 301 11.41 -24.61 -0.54
N PHE A 302 11.29 -24.02 -1.73
CA PHE A 302 11.58 -24.74 -2.98
C PHE A 302 12.94 -25.43 -2.95
N THR A 303 13.95 -24.75 -2.40
CA THR A 303 15.32 -25.27 -2.29
C THR A 303 15.39 -26.49 -1.36
N ASP A 304 14.72 -26.43 -0.20
CA ASP A 304 14.69 -27.55 0.74
C ASP A 304 13.89 -28.73 0.18
N ALA A 305 12.73 -28.48 -0.39
CA ALA A 305 11.92 -29.51 -1.02
C ALA A 305 12.65 -30.18 -2.20
N ARG A 306 13.39 -29.38 -2.99
CA ARG A 306 14.27 -29.92 -4.06
C ARG A 306 15.40 -30.73 -3.51
N ARG A 307 16.07 -30.30 -2.43
CA ARG A 307 17.12 -31.06 -1.77
C ARG A 307 16.60 -32.42 -1.28
N ASP A 308 15.46 -32.42 -0.58
CA ASP A 308 14.85 -33.62 -0.04
C ASP A 308 14.37 -34.56 -1.15
N TYR A 309 13.88 -34.01 -2.26
CA TYR A 309 13.51 -34.79 -3.43
C TYR A 309 14.72 -35.56 -4.05
N PHE A 310 15.85 -34.86 -4.23
CA PHE A 310 17.06 -35.47 -4.79
C PHE A 310 17.92 -36.21 -3.74
N SER A 311 17.63 -36.07 -2.45
CA SER A 311 18.28 -36.74 -1.34
C SER A 311 17.26 -37.00 -0.24
N PRO A 312 16.30 -37.96 -0.48
CA PRO A 312 15.24 -38.23 0.48
C PRO A 312 15.81 -38.65 1.84
N PRO A 313 15.26 -38.09 2.94
CA PRO A 313 15.67 -38.45 4.29
C PRO A 313 15.57 -39.97 4.50
N GLY A 314 16.62 -40.57 5.09
CA GLY A 314 16.70 -42.00 5.32
C GLY A 314 17.28 -42.81 4.18
N LEU A 315 17.51 -42.20 3.00
CA LEU A 315 18.12 -42.85 1.83
C LEU A 315 19.54 -42.34 1.53
N GLU A 316 20.05 -41.43 2.37
CA GLU A 316 21.38 -40.82 2.20
C GLU A 316 22.49 -41.85 2.15
N LYS A 317 22.40 -42.89 2.97
CA LYS A 317 23.40 -43.98 3.00
C LYS A 317 23.46 -44.72 1.67
N GLN A 318 22.31 -45.12 1.13
CA GLN A 318 22.22 -45.83 -0.14
C GLN A 318 22.68 -44.96 -1.32
N LYS A 319 22.30 -43.68 -1.33
CA LYS A 319 22.82 -42.74 -2.32
C LYS A 319 24.33 -42.58 -2.22
N ARG A 320 24.88 -42.52 -1.01
CA ARG A 320 26.32 -42.41 -0.79
C ARG A 320 27.08 -43.64 -1.34
N GLU A 321 26.53 -44.85 -1.18
CA GLU A 321 27.11 -46.05 -1.74
C GLU A 321 27.26 -46.01 -3.27
N TYR A 322 26.24 -45.49 -3.98
CA TYR A 322 26.32 -45.27 -5.43
C TYR A 322 27.35 -44.20 -5.80
N LEU A 323 27.40 -43.10 -5.07
CA LEU A 323 28.38 -42.03 -5.30
C LEU A 323 29.79 -42.52 -5.08
N ASP A 324 30.04 -43.28 -4.01
CA ASP A 324 31.32 -43.87 -3.70
C ASP A 324 31.76 -44.90 -4.77
N ALA A 325 30.82 -45.65 -5.36
CA ALA A 325 31.09 -46.54 -6.48
C ALA A 325 31.50 -45.76 -7.74
N ILE A 326 30.80 -44.65 -8.04
CA ILE A 326 31.12 -43.75 -9.16
C ILE A 326 32.49 -43.09 -8.97
N GLU A 327 32.81 -42.64 -7.75
CA GLU A 327 34.06 -41.97 -7.42
C GLU A 327 35.26 -42.92 -7.50
N ARG A 328 35.09 -44.19 -7.06
CA ARG A 328 36.14 -45.21 -7.11
C ARG A 328 36.47 -45.74 -8.52
N ALA A 329 35.50 -45.68 -9.43
CA ALA A 329 35.68 -46.15 -10.80
C ALA A 329 36.48 -45.15 -11.65
N ALA A 330 37.36 -45.66 -12.52
CA ALA A 330 38.19 -44.83 -13.39
C ALA A 330 37.32 -43.91 -14.31
N TYR A 331 37.80 -42.70 -14.58
CA TYR A 331 37.12 -41.78 -15.46
C TYR A 331 36.90 -42.36 -16.85
N LYS A 332 35.67 -42.32 -17.34
CA LYS A 332 35.21 -42.92 -18.61
C LYS A 332 35.25 -44.46 -18.65
N SER A 333 35.42 -45.15 -17.54
CA SER A 333 35.34 -46.62 -17.52
C SER A 333 33.91 -47.11 -17.64
N THR A 334 33.77 -48.40 -18.02
CA THR A 334 32.48 -49.10 -18.12
C THR A 334 31.84 -49.24 -16.76
N GLU A 335 32.65 -49.49 -15.72
CA GLU A 335 32.22 -49.59 -14.32
C GLU A 335 31.60 -48.29 -13.84
N ARG A 336 32.20 -47.15 -14.19
CA ARG A 336 31.66 -45.80 -13.84
C ARG A 336 30.34 -45.54 -14.54
N GLN A 337 30.21 -45.89 -15.82
CA GLN A 337 28.97 -45.80 -16.56
C GLN A 337 27.87 -46.68 -15.97
N SER A 338 28.17 -47.91 -15.63
CA SER A 338 27.23 -48.82 -14.99
C SER A 338 26.74 -48.29 -13.64
N ALA A 339 27.65 -47.83 -12.79
CA ALA A 339 27.27 -47.23 -11.50
C ALA A 339 26.36 -45.98 -11.65
N PHE A 340 26.59 -45.14 -12.66
CA PHE A 340 25.69 -44.01 -12.99
C PHE A 340 24.32 -44.52 -13.45
N VAL A 341 24.25 -45.53 -14.30
CA VAL A 341 23.00 -46.12 -14.79
C VAL A 341 22.20 -46.72 -13.65
N GLU A 342 22.86 -47.49 -12.78
CA GLU A 342 22.21 -48.06 -11.60
C GLU A 342 21.70 -47.03 -10.63
N MET A 343 22.48 -45.98 -10.33
CA MET A 343 22.03 -44.88 -9.49
C MET A 343 20.81 -44.16 -10.11
N ARG A 344 20.81 -43.91 -11.42
CA ARG A 344 19.67 -43.29 -12.11
C ARG A 344 18.42 -44.16 -12.06
N ARG A 345 18.60 -45.49 -12.31
CA ARG A 345 17.50 -46.46 -12.24
C ARG A 345 16.91 -46.47 -10.84
N TRP A 346 17.75 -46.64 -9.81
CA TRP A 346 17.32 -46.57 -8.41
C TRP A 346 16.61 -45.27 -8.09
N THR A 347 17.17 -44.14 -8.52
CA THR A 347 16.53 -42.82 -8.32
C THR A 347 15.16 -42.76 -8.99
N SER A 348 15.01 -43.30 -10.20
CA SER A 348 13.73 -43.26 -10.92
C SER A 348 12.66 -44.19 -10.33
N GLU A 349 13.10 -45.29 -9.66
CA GLU A 349 12.19 -46.21 -8.99
C GLU A 349 11.60 -45.66 -7.69
N ILE A 350 12.34 -44.78 -7.01
CA ILE A 350 11.93 -44.20 -5.73
C ILE A 350 11.32 -42.79 -5.85
N GLN A 351 11.48 -42.13 -6.99
CA GLN A 351 11.02 -40.74 -7.17
C GLN A 351 9.67 -40.67 -7.87
N MET A 352 8.73 -40.03 -7.17
CA MET A 352 7.54 -39.43 -7.79
C MET A 352 7.95 -38.26 -8.72
N PRO A 353 7.16 -37.90 -9.72
CA PRO A 353 7.44 -36.70 -10.52
C PRO A 353 7.64 -35.46 -9.63
N PHE A 354 8.73 -34.71 -9.87
CA PHE A 354 9.05 -33.55 -9.07
C PHE A 354 7.99 -32.45 -9.25
N PRO A 355 7.24 -32.09 -8.21
CA PRO A 355 6.10 -31.18 -8.33
C PRO A 355 6.56 -29.70 -8.40
N ARG A 356 7.41 -29.39 -9.39
CA ARG A 356 8.09 -28.10 -9.51
C ARG A 356 7.13 -26.91 -9.48
N THR A 357 6.06 -26.98 -10.26
CA THR A 357 5.08 -25.89 -10.38
C THR A 357 4.41 -25.61 -9.03
N GLN A 358 4.02 -26.67 -8.33
CA GLN A 358 3.37 -26.54 -7.03
C GLN A 358 4.32 -26.00 -5.95
N LEU A 359 5.57 -26.44 -5.96
CA LEU A 359 6.57 -25.94 -5.01
C LEU A 359 6.92 -24.47 -5.26
N LEU A 360 6.98 -24.04 -6.51
CA LEU A 360 7.16 -22.63 -6.85
C LEU A 360 5.95 -21.78 -6.43
N LEU A 361 4.73 -22.31 -6.57
CA LEU A 361 3.52 -21.66 -6.09
C LEU A 361 3.53 -21.54 -4.56
N ASN A 362 3.85 -22.63 -3.84
CA ASN A 362 3.98 -22.60 -2.38
C ASN A 362 4.99 -21.54 -1.93
N ASP A 363 6.15 -21.46 -2.60
CA ASP A 363 7.18 -20.47 -2.30
C ASP A 363 6.69 -19.05 -2.54
N SER A 364 5.97 -18.81 -3.65
CA SER A 364 5.40 -17.50 -3.96
C SER A 364 4.38 -17.05 -2.92
N ILE A 365 3.53 -17.97 -2.44
CA ILE A 365 2.53 -17.69 -1.40
C ILE A 365 3.22 -17.43 -0.05
N ALA A 366 4.22 -18.25 0.32
CA ALA A 366 4.97 -18.08 1.55
C ALA A 366 5.79 -16.77 1.58
N GLN A 367 6.24 -16.28 0.41
CA GLN A 367 6.99 -15.04 0.24
C GLN A 367 6.09 -13.79 0.12
N LYS A 368 4.79 -13.97 -0.09
CA LYS A 368 3.83 -12.87 -0.26
C LYS A 368 3.79 -12.00 0.99
N ARG A 369 3.90 -10.68 0.80
CA ARG A 369 4.02 -9.67 1.86
C ARG A 369 2.83 -8.71 1.97
N ASP A 370 1.86 -8.86 1.08
CA ASP A 370 0.71 -7.97 0.94
C ASP A 370 -0.59 -8.58 1.52
N TRP A 371 -0.47 -9.55 2.42
CA TRP A 371 -1.57 -10.03 3.23
C TRP A 371 -2.12 -8.90 4.11
N ALA A 372 -3.45 -8.85 4.26
CA ALA A 372 -4.11 -7.86 5.11
C ALA A 372 -3.55 -7.93 6.54
N PHE A 373 -3.27 -6.75 7.15
CA PHE A 373 -2.61 -6.70 8.46
C PHE A 373 -3.36 -7.46 9.57
N PRO A 374 -4.71 -7.55 9.61
CA PRO A 374 -5.40 -8.30 10.65
C PRO A 374 -5.20 -9.83 10.57
N LEU A 375 -4.60 -10.35 9.50
CA LEU A 375 -4.21 -11.77 9.43
C LEU A 375 -2.93 -12.09 10.22
N TYR A 376 -2.19 -11.07 10.62
CA TYR A 376 -1.00 -11.23 11.45
C TYR A 376 -1.38 -11.28 12.93
N SER A 377 -0.66 -12.06 13.72
CA SER A 377 -0.89 -12.11 15.16
C SER A 377 -0.61 -10.75 15.82
N HIS A 378 -1.29 -10.48 16.94
CA HIS A 378 -1.03 -9.28 17.76
C HIS A 378 0.45 -9.12 18.09
N GLN A 379 1.14 -10.21 18.44
CA GLN A 379 2.57 -10.19 18.77
C GLN A 379 3.43 -9.74 17.58
N GLN A 380 3.12 -10.18 16.35
CA GLN A 380 3.82 -9.76 15.15
C GLN A 380 3.60 -8.27 14.87
N LEU A 381 2.37 -7.79 14.95
CA LEU A 381 2.06 -6.36 14.74
C LEU A 381 2.66 -5.47 15.85
N MET A 382 2.70 -5.93 17.10
CA MET A 382 3.42 -5.24 18.18
C MET A 382 4.93 -5.23 17.97
N SER A 383 5.52 -6.21 17.27
CA SER A 383 6.93 -6.14 16.87
C SER A 383 7.19 -5.05 15.83
N LEU A 384 6.24 -4.83 14.91
CA LEU A 384 6.28 -3.70 13.98
C LEU A 384 6.24 -2.35 14.70
N VAL A 385 5.30 -2.20 15.67
CA VAL A 385 5.21 -0.98 16.49
C VAL A 385 6.54 -0.68 17.17
N ARG A 386 7.12 -1.67 17.87
CA ARG A 386 8.44 -1.53 18.52
C ARG A 386 9.55 -1.22 17.51
N GLY A 387 9.56 -1.89 16.36
CA GLY A 387 10.53 -1.65 15.29
C GLY A 387 10.55 -0.19 14.84
N ILE A 388 9.36 0.43 14.67
CA ILE A 388 9.25 1.85 14.29
C ILE A 388 9.65 2.76 15.44
N GLN A 389 9.33 2.41 16.69
CA GLN A 389 9.70 3.20 17.88
C GLN A 389 11.21 3.25 18.14
N HIS A 390 11.97 2.27 17.70
CA HIS A 390 13.42 2.19 17.89
C HIS A 390 14.23 2.78 16.72
N TYR A 391 13.58 3.21 15.66
CA TYR A 391 14.24 3.83 14.51
C TYR A 391 14.63 5.26 14.83
#